data_d284ef23c6b93a1e4f28dc3f4daa6c97
#
_entry.id   d284ef23c6b93a1e4f28dc3f4daa6c97
#
_cell.length_a   1.000
_cell.length_b   1.000
_cell.length_c   1.000
_cell.angle_alpha   90.00
_cell.angle_beta   90.00
_cell.angle_gamma   90.00
#
_symmetry.space_group_name_H-M   'P 1'
#
loop_
_entity.id
_entity.type
_entity.pdbx_description
1 polymer ?
#
loop_
_entity_poly.entity_id
_entity_poly.type
_entity_poly.pdbx_seq_one_letter_code
_entity_poly.pdbx_strand_id
1 'polypeptide(L)' 'MSNRREEPSDRLMAESQLSELQNMRVLLEEARGLSRNLAYHRRARLESRIGEALDEADQQIQELRAAKG' A
#
# COMPACT_ATOMS: atom_id res chain seq x y z
N MET A 1 8.06 21.78 23.29
CA MET A 1 8.29 21.36 22.84
C MET A 1 8.32 20.92 22.07
N SER A 2 8.28 20.70 22.08
CA SER A 2 8.43 20.10 21.33
C SER A 2 8.61 19.68 20.53
N ASN A 3 8.64 19.41 20.34
CA ASN A 3 8.98 18.85 19.62
C ASN A 3 9.14 18.56 18.73
N ARG A 4 9.03 18.38 18.41
CA ARG A 4 9.31 18.16 17.63
C ARG A 4 9.49 17.75 16.84
N ARG A 5 9.27 17.38 16.32
CA ARG A 5 9.58 17.07 15.64
C ARG A 5 9.90 16.76 14.37
N GLU A 6 9.73 17.07 13.42
CA GLU A 6 10.37 16.86 12.25
C GLU A 6 11.63 16.30 12.47
N GLU A 7 11.69 15.49 13.38
CA GLU A 7 12.86 14.75 13.64
C GLU A 7 13.19 13.84 12.53
N PRO A 8 14.47 13.53 12.33
CA PRO A 8 14.85 12.52 11.33
C PRO A 8 14.13 11.18 11.54
N SER A 9 13.80 10.85 12.77
CA SER A 9 13.11 9.59 13.02
C SER A 9 11.71 9.57 12.37
N ASP A 10 11.02 10.72 12.37
CA ASP A 10 9.73 10.78 11.72
C ASP A 10 9.86 10.59 10.21
N ARG A 11 10.89 11.20 9.64
CA ARG A 11 11.12 11.07 8.22
C ARG A 11 11.49 9.64 7.85
N LEU A 12 12.34 9.01 8.65
CA LEU A 12 12.70 7.63 8.40
C LEU A 12 11.51 6.72 8.51
N MET A 13 10.63 6.98 9.47
CA MET A 13 9.44 6.17 9.63
C MET A 13 8.53 6.31 8.41
N ALA A 14 8.38 7.52 7.90
CA ALA A 14 7.56 7.72 6.71
C ALA A 14 8.14 7.01 5.51
N GLU A 15 9.48 7.04 5.36
CA GLU A 15 10.11 6.35 4.25
C GLU A 15 9.99 4.84 4.40
N SER A 16 10.08 4.34 5.63
CA SER A 16 9.91 2.92 5.88
C SER A 16 8.48 2.48 5.53
N GLN A 17 7.49 3.28 5.91
CA GLN A 17 6.12 2.97 5.59
C GLN A 17 5.86 3.01 4.09
N LEU A 18 6.47 3.98 3.41
CA LEU A 18 6.33 4.08 1.97
C LEU A 18 6.88 2.83 1.30
N SER A 19 8.06 2.39 1.74
CA SER A 19 8.67 1.18 1.20
C SER A 19 7.78 -0.04 1.44
N GLU A 20 7.21 -0.15 2.64
CA GLU A 20 6.35 -1.28 2.93
C GLU A 20 5.09 -1.26 2.08
N LEU A 21 4.51 -0.08 1.88
CA LEU A 21 3.32 0.03 1.05
C LEU A 21 3.62 -0.37 -0.38
N GLN A 22 4.78 0.03 -0.89
CA GLN A 22 5.18 -0.36 -2.24
C GLN A 22 5.38 -1.86 -2.34
N ASN A 23 5.96 -2.48 -1.32
CA ASN A 23 6.12 -3.93 -1.30
C ASN A 23 4.76 -4.61 -1.23
N MET A 24 3.86 -4.11 -0.40
CA MET A 24 2.52 -4.68 -0.31
C MET A 24 1.79 -4.59 -1.65
N ARG A 25 1.98 -3.47 -2.35
CA ARG A 25 1.34 -3.30 -3.63
C ARG A 25 1.80 -4.38 -4.62
N VAL A 26 3.09 -4.67 -4.65
CA VAL A 26 3.62 -5.71 -5.50
C VAL A 26 2.99 -7.06 -5.15
N LEU A 27 2.91 -7.37 -3.86
CA LEU A 27 2.35 -8.65 -3.42
C LEU A 27 0.86 -8.74 -3.73
N LEU A 28 0.14 -7.61 -3.63
CA LEU A 28 -1.26 -7.59 -3.99
C LEU A 28 -1.47 -7.85 -5.49
N GLU A 29 -0.60 -7.29 -6.33
CA GLU A 29 -0.68 -7.56 -7.75
C GLU A 29 -0.41 -9.04 -8.04
N GLU A 30 0.55 -9.63 -7.34
CA GLU A 30 0.81 -11.05 -7.51
C GLU A 30 -0.38 -11.87 -7.06
N ALA A 31 -0.99 -11.49 -5.94
CA ALA A 31 -2.18 -12.19 -5.44
C ALA A 31 -3.32 -12.10 -6.45
N ARG A 32 -3.49 -10.92 -7.07
CA ARG A 32 -4.53 -10.79 -8.08
C ARG A 32 -4.29 -11.72 -9.26
N GLY A 33 -3.04 -11.84 -9.68
CA GLY A 33 -2.70 -12.77 -10.75
C GLY A 33 -2.99 -14.20 -10.38
N LEU A 34 -2.68 -14.58 -9.14
CA LEU A 34 -2.94 -15.94 -8.68
C LEU A 34 -4.43 -16.24 -8.62
N SER A 35 -5.25 -15.24 -8.32
CA SER A 35 -6.68 -15.46 -8.19
C SER A 35 -7.31 -15.92 -9.50
N ARG A 36 -6.64 -15.68 -10.62
CA ARG A 36 -7.15 -16.13 -11.91
C ARG A 36 -7.19 -17.64 -12.04
N ASN A 37 -6.47 -18.35 -11.17
CA ASN A 37 -6.50 -19.81 -11.16
C ASN A 37 -7.73 -20.37 -10.46
N LEU A 38 -8.55 -19.52 -9.88
CA LEU A 38 -9.74 -19.94 -9.14
C LEU A 38 -10.96 -19.95 -10.06
N ALA A 39 -12.02 -20.64 -9.61
CA ALA A 39 -13.29 -20.59 -10.32
C ALA A 39 -13.78 -19.15 -10.42
N TYR A 40 -14.57 -18.87 -11.45
CA TYR A 40 -14.93 -17.50 -11.78
C TYR A 40 -15.53 -16.74 -10.61
N HIS A 41 -16.48 -17.36 -9.89
CA HIS A 41 -17.18 -16.64 -8.84
C HIS A 41 -16.25 -16.31 -7.66
N ARG A 42 -15.29 -17.20 -7.39
CA ARG A 42 -14.31 -16.93 -6.32
C ARG A 42 -13.32 -15.89 -6.76
N ARG A 43 -12.86 -15.97 -8.01
CA ARG A 43 -11.91 -15.00 -8.55
C ARG A 43 -12.51 -13.60 -8.56
N ALA A 44 -13.75 -13.47 -8.99
CA ALA A 44 -14.37 -12.15 -9.10
C ALA A 44 -14.41 -11.45 -7.75
N ARG A 45 -14.77 -12.19 -6.70
CA ARG A 45 -14.85 -11.60 -5.37
C ARG A 45 -13.46 -11.18 -4.86
N LEU A 46 -12.46 -12.02 -5.07
CA LEU A 46 -11.12 -11.70 -4.62
C LEU A 46 -10.51 -10.56 -5.42
N GLU A 47 -10.71 -10.55 -6.73
CA GLU A 47 -10.19 -9.45 -7.54
C GLU A 47 -10.76 -8.13 -7.08
N SER A 48 -12.03 -8.10 -6.74
CA SER A 48 -12.65 -6.88 -6.25
C SER A 48 -12.00 -6.41 -4.96
N ARG A 49 -11.79 -7.32 -4.01
CA ARG A 49 -11.18 -6.96 -2.74
C ARG A 49 -9.72 -6.56 -2.90
N ILE A 50 -8.99 -7.28 -3.72
CA ILE A 50 -7.59 -6.95 -3.97
C ILE A 50 -7.50 -5.60 -4.66
N GLY A 51 -8.41 -5.32 -5.61
CA GLY A 51 -8.43 -4.03 -6.26
C GLY A 51 -8.67 -2.90 -5.30
N GLU A 52 -9.59 -3.09 -4.34
CA GLU A 52 -9.82 -2.08 -3.31
C GLU A 52 -8.57 -1.87 -2.47
N ALA A 53 -7.89 -2.95 -2.13
CA ALA A 53 -6.66 -2.85 -1.33
C ALA A 53 -5.56 -2.13 -2.12
N LEU A 54 -5.46 -2.40 -3.42
CA LEU A 54 -4.48 -1.71 -4.25
C LEU A 54 -4.77 -0.20 -4.32
N ASP A 55 -6.03 0.16 -4.48
CA ASP A 55 -6.40 1.57 -4.51
C ASP A 55 -6.06 2.24 -3.18
N GLU A 56 -6.35 1.57 -2.09
CA GLU A 56 -6.04 2.13 -0.78
C GLU A 56 -4.53 2.28 -0.60
N ALA A 57 -3.74 1.28 -1.03
CA ALA A 57 -2.30 1.38 -0.93
C ALA A 57 -1.77 2.54 -1.76
N ASP A 58 -2.29 2.72 -2.97
CA ASP A 58 -1.88 3.84 -3.80
C ASP A 58 -2.22 5.17 -3.16
N GLN A 59 -3.39 5.27 -2.56
CA GLN A 59 -3.78 6.50 -1.88
C GLN A 59 -2.85 6.81 -0.73
N GLN A 60 -2.52 5.82 0.07
CA GLN A 60 -1.61 6.05 1.20
C GLN A 60 -0.20 6.39 0.73
N ILE A 61 0.24 5.78 -0.36
CA ILE A 61 1.54 6.13 -0.93
C ILE A 61 1.56 7.61 -1.32
N GLN A 62 0.49 8.07 -1.96
CA GLN A 62 0.43 9.48 -2.36
C GLN A 62 0.39 10.39 -1.14
N GLU A 63 -0.34 9.98 -0.11
CA GLU A 63 -0.40 10.77 1.11
C GLU A 63 0.98 10.92 1.76
N LEU A 64 1.72 9.82 1.81
CA LEU A 64 3.05 9.87 2.39
C LEU A 64 4.01 10.71 1.55
N ARG A 65 3.91 10.63 0.24
CA ARG A 65 4.75 11.44 -0.63
C ARG A 65 4.42 12.91 -0.49
N ALA A 66 3.15 13.24 -0.39
CA ALA A 66 2.74 14.63 -0.20
C ALA A 66 3.23 15.16 1.13
N ALA A 67 3.18 14.33 2.17
CA ALA A 67 3.66 14.74 3.48
C ALA A 67 5.16 14.99 3.47
N LYS A 68 5.90 14.20 2.68
CA LYS A 68 7.35 14.41 2.59
C LYS A 68 7.69 15.68 1.82
N GLY A 69 6.88 15.94 0.81
CA GLY A 69 7.13 17.07 -0.03
C GLY A 69 6.89 18.39 0.68
#